data_6cbb0ba77610061a3286c390ed90ab26
#
_entry.id   6cbb0ba77610061a3286c390ed90ab26
#
_cell.length_a   1.000
_cell.length_b   1.000
_cell.length_c   1.000
_cell.angle_alpha   90.00
_cell.angle_beta   90.00
_cell.angle_gamma   90.00
#
_symmetry.space_group_name_H-M   'P 1'
#
loop_
_entity.id
_entity.type
_entity.pdbx_description
1 polymer ?
#
loop_
_entity_poly.entity_id
_entity_poly.type
_entity_poly.pdbx_seq_one_letter_code
_entity_poly.pdbx_strand_id
1 'polypeptide(L)'
;MNTVALEKQVQIYGIDTGNFYTNREARLHWKNHKIKLEKRRLKREKEENQKEINKLAKKLNDINKTSPSCQTNEDELKLSYRIDELITRQVDIDEWIKQKNKHIALAKNDLLTLLANKVKANEDSNGRHHTRILNEDGLSDSNIISVFDSMLTRTIGLESDKLTDAFMVIQVYYYDVIKDLIYHGYEYKGERYIFYTASAGQIRQKKVVFIKENLWNKYEKSLMCGLSLDIINSKGGNNPNKYLAYMALSNSATDEWEEFDIEKTIVIPDFQTDVHGTYDLIDDTDYSITRTNGCVPIAHTDGAGMMLPFAFGKAQKNMMVRLPFVKGLLGVFAFDEFIKEHNCSPIIKDIYGVEHDVLAEKIQVIFTESQFKMYKYYENWQEYKDNFKKYNCLAGFTNLEEDRIKNAKINYQMLQTMLDFEDDDLNSIAQKSVDKLNSLTSSVKNVKEAFGITPYNNNMTYLQQAIDLYPNLLNDEYLKIRLRDTKNSLIKKYKSGKLEVKGKYTFLLPDFYACCEHWFMGIEVPNGLLEDGEVYCSLFRKSSELDCLRSPHLYIEHPVRKNVAYCGSYITDRERERLDKLDKWFDTKAVYTSSKDLISRILQFDEYIRHAL
;
A
#
# COMPACT_ATOMS: atom_id res chain seq x y z
N MET A 1 3.82 -23.23 -16.86
CA MET A 1 4.76 -22.62 -15.90
C MET A 1 4.52 -21.13 -15.98
N ASN A 2 4.04 -20.51 -14.92
CA ASN A 2 3.80 -19.07 -14.95
C ASN A 2 5.13 -18.38 -15.08
N THR A 3 5.25 -17.60 -16.12
CA THR A 3 6.37 -16.76 -16.43
C THR A 3 6.68 -15.83 -15.25
N VAL A 4 7.92 -15.62 -15.05
CA VAL A 4 8.52 -14.95 -13.91
C VAL A 4 8.03 -13.50 -13.82
N ALA A 5 7.80 -13.01 -12.62
CA ALA A 5 7.45 -11.61 -12.34
C ALA A 5 8.35 -10.56 -13.04
N LEU A 6 9.52 -10.94 -13.52
CA LEU A 6 10.44 -10.10 -14.28
C LEU A 6 9.95 -9.78 -15.71
N GLU A 7 9.17 -10.66 -16.33
CA GLU A 7 8.62 -10.43 -17.67
C GLU A 7 7.52 -9.38 -17.72
N LYS A 8 6.98 -9.03 -16.55
CA LYS A 8 5.96 -7.99 -16.39
C LYS A 8 6.52 -6.71 -15.75
N GLN A 9 7.77 -6.40 -15.97
CA GLN A 9 8.41 -5.19 -15.43
C GLN A 9 8.99 -4.35 -16.58
N VAL A 10 8.89 -3.04 -16.42
CA VAL A 10 9.51 -2.05 -17.31
C VAL A 10 10.61 -1.33 -16.54
N GLN A 11 11.74 -1.06 -17.17
CA GLN A 11 12.83 -0.32 -16.55
C GLN A 11 12.73 1.16 -16.89
N ILE A 12 12.80 2.02 -15.88
CA ILE A 12 12.72 3.48 -16.00
C ILE A 12 13.81 4.15 -15.17
N TYR A 13 13.96 5.46 -15.32
CA TYR A 13 14.85 6.23 -14.46
C TYR A 13 14.16 6.70 -13.17
N GLY A 14 14.81 6.41 -12.03
CA GLY A 14 14.50 6.96 -10.71
C GLY A 14 15.62 7.93 -10.32
N ILE A 15 15.30 9.20 -10.29
CA ILE A 15 16.27 10.30 -10.08
C ILE A 15 15.89 11.14 -8.88
N ASP A 16 16.77 11.97 -8.41
CA ASP A 16 16.47 12.90 -7.33
C ASP A 16 16.53 14.38 -7.78
N THR A 17 15.97 15.26 -6.96
CA THR A 17 15.96 16.70 -7.26
C THR A 17 17.36 17.32 -7.36
N GLY A 18 18.40 16.65 -6.90
CA GLY A 18 19.80 17.10 -7.03
C GLY A 18 20.30 17.07 -8.47
N ASN A 19 19.74 16.18 -9.32
CA ASN A 19 20.09 16.09 -10.74
C ASN A 19 19.66 17.33 -11.56
N PHE A 20 18.84 18.18 -10.97
CA PHE A 20 18.32 19.42 -11.60
C PHE A 20 18.99 20.70 -11.08
N TYR A 21 20.03 20.59 -10.28
CA TYR A 21 20.72 21.77 -9.76
C TYR A 21 21.50 22.50 -10.84
N THR A 22 21.40 23.84 -10.79
CA THR A 22 22.36 24.68 -11.48
C THR A 22 23.76 24.54 -10.84
N ASN A 23 24.81 24.92 -11.55
CA ASN A 23 26.19 24.89 -11.03
C ASN A 23 26.33 25.63 -9.69
N ARG A 24 25.59 26.73 -9.48
CA ARG A 24 25.60 27.49 -8.23
C ARG A 24 24.90 26.73 -7.11
N GLU A 25 23.73 26.17 -7.36
CA GLU A 25 22.99 25.31 -6.43
C GLU A 25 23.80 24.08 -6.04
N ALA A 26 24.40 23.41 -7.01
CA ALA A 26 25.25 22.25 -6.80
C ALA A 26 26.47 22.58 -5.90
N ARG A 27 27.15 23.71 -6.12
CA ARG A 27 28.29 24.14 -5.28
C ARG A 27 27.86 24.33 -3.82
N LEU A 28 26.72 24.97 -3.56
CA LEU A 28 26.18 25.16 -2.20
C LEU A 28 25.78 23.83 -1.56
N HIS A 29 25.18 22.96 -2.33
CA HIS A 29 24.82 21.61 -1.87
C HIS A 29 26.06 20.80 -1.47
N TRP A 30 27.09 20.77 -2.32
CA TRP A 30 28.36 20.10 -2.04
C TRP A 30 29.09 20.67 -0.84
N LYS A 31 29.10 21.99 -0.67
CA LYS A 31 29.65 22.63 0.52
C LYS A 31 28.96 22.13 1.79
N ASN A 32 27.63 22.09 1.78
CA ASN A 32 26.84 21.58 2.89
C ASN A 32 27.10 20.07 3.14
N HIS A 33 27.21 19.28 2.06
CA HIS A 33 27.48 17.84 2.16
C HIS A 33 28.85 17.56 2.79
N LYS A 34 29.91 18.25 2.39
CA LYS A 34 31.25 18.14 3.00
C LYS A 34 31.21 18.40 4.51
N ILE A 35 30.57 19.48 4.94
CA ILE A 35 30.45 19.80 6.36
C ILE A 35 29.71 18.71 7.13
N LYS A 36 28.66 18.12 6.54
CA LYS A 36 27.92 16.98 7.14
C LYS A 36 28.79 15.71 7.27
N LEU A 37 29.63 15.43 6.28
CA LEU A 37 30.57 14.30 6.34
C LEU A 37 31.58 14.48 7.47
N GLU A 38 32.18 15.65 7.59
CA GLU A 38 33.11 15.97 8.69
C GLU A 38 32.42 15.83 10.06
N LYS A 39 31.20 16.32 10.21
CA LYS A 39 30.40 16.14 11.42
C LYS A 39 30.15 14.67 11.74
N ARG A 40 29.86 13.82 10.74
CA ARG A 40 29.70 12.37 10.94
C ARG A 40 30.99 11.71 11.42
N ARG A 41 32.14 12.12 10.86
CA ARG A 41 33.45 11.64 11.29
C ARG A 41 33.72 11.98 12.77
N LEU A 42 33.49 13.25 13.17
CA LEU A 42 33.62 13.68 14.55
C LEU A 42 32.72 12.91 15.52
N LYS A 43 31.48 12.62 15.12
CA LYS A 43 30.58 11.81 15.95
C LYS A 43 31.10 10.39 16.15
N ARG A 44 31.64 9.74 15.11
CA ARG A 44 32.24 8.41 15.23
C ARG A 44 33.46 8.42 16.16
N GLU A 45 34.34 9.40 15.98
CA GLU A 45 35.49 9.61 16.86
C GLU A 45 35.05 9.76 18.35
N LYS A 46 33.98 10.51 18.59
CA LYS A 46 33.40 10.65 19.93
C LYS A 46 32.90 9.32 20.50
N GLU A 47 32.22 8.52 19.69
CA GLU A 47 31.72 7.19 20.10
C GLU A 47 32.87 6.20 20.39
N GLU A 48 33.95 6.24 19.62
CA GLU A 48 35.14 5.43 19.81
C GLU A 48 35.87 5.85 21.08
N ASN A 49 36.08 7.14 21.31
CA ASN A 49 36.67 7.67 22.55
C ASN A 49 35.85 7.27 23.78
N GLN A 50 34.52 7.33 23.71
CA GLN A 50 33.66 6.93 24.82
C GLN A 50 33.79 5.45 25.14
N LYS A 51 33.93 4.60 24.14
CA LYS A 51 34.17 3.15 24.36
C LYS A 51 35.53 2.91 25.01
N GLU A 52 36.56 3.66 24.59
CA GLU A 52 37.90 3.58 25.19
C GLU A 52 37.90 4.05 26.66
N ILE A 53 37.25 5.19 26.95
CA ILE A 53 37.07 5.69 28.32
C ILE A 53 36.41 4.63 29.21
N ASN A 54 35.29 4.06 28.76
CA ASN A 54 34.57 3.05 29.53
C ASN A 54 35.45 1.80 29.80
N LYS A 55 36.26 1.40 28.81
CA LYS A 55 37.19 0.27 28.94
C LYS A 55 38.31 0.56 29.94
N LEU A 56 38.90 1.77 29.89
CA LEU A 56 39.97 2.20 30.79
C LEU A 56 39.44 2.42 32.21
N ALA A 57 38.25 3.03 32.36
CA ALA A 57 37.61 3.20 33.67
C ALA A 57 37.32 1.86 34.36
N LYS A 58 36.90 0.84 33.58
CA LYS A 58 36.72 -0.52 34.13
C LYS A 58 38.05 -1.09 34.61
N LYS A 59 39.13 -0.96 33.85
CA LYS A 59 40.47 -1.42 34.28
C LYS A 59 40.94 -0.68 35.52
N LEU A 60 40.75 0.64 35.61
CA LEU A 60 41.09 1.44 36.77
C LEU A 60 40.33 0.97 38.02
N ASN A 61 39.05 0.70 37.92
CA ASN A 61 38.24 0.14 39.00
C ASN A 61 38.67 -1.26 39.43
N ASP A 62 39.13 -2.08 38.51
CA ASP A 62 39.62 -3.43 38.82
C ASP A 62 40.99 -3.37 39.58
N ILE A 63 41.88 -2.43 39.22
CA ILE A 63 43.13 -2.18 39.92
C ILE A 63 42.86 -1.67 41.34
N ASN A 64 41.95 -0.70 41.51
CA ASN A 64 41.59 -0.15 42.82
C ASN A 64 40.93 -1.14 43.76
N LYS A 65 40.32 -2.21 43.25
CA LYS A 65 39.75 -3.31 44.06
C LYS A 65 40.81 -4.31 44.52
N THR A 66 41.91 -4.47 43.76
CA THR A 66 42.91 -5.48 44.03
C THR A 66 44.11 -4.98 44.88
N SER A 67 44.29 -3.65 45.03
CA SER A 67 45.40 -3.08 45.81
C SER A 67 44.92 -1.90 46.67
N PRO A 68 44.47 -2.18 47.93
CA PRO A 68 44.00 -1.10 48.82
C PRO A 68 45.15 -0.36 49.57
N SER A 69 46.40 -0.49 49.19
CA SER A 69 47.51 0.17 49.88
C SER A 69 47.81 1.57 49.33
N CYS A 70 48.07 2.54 50.19
CA CYS A 70 48.28 3.97 50.02
C CYS A 70 49.44 4.41 49.10
N GLN A 71 49.91 3.58 48.16
CA GLN A 71 50.89 4.00 47.14
C GLN A 71 50.22 4.02 45.76
N THR A 72 50.13 5.19 45.18
CA THR A 72 49.63 5.40 43.79
C THR A 72 50.50 4.57 42.83
N ASN A 73 49.91 3.56 42.24
CA ASN A 73 50.57 2.70 41.26
C ASN A 73 50.81 3.50 39.95
N GLU A 74 52.00 3.42 39.38
CA GLU A 74 52.39 4.14 38.16
C GLU A 74 51.43 3.84 37.00
N ASP A 75 50.84 2.65 36.96
CA ASP A 75 49.84 2.25 35.98
C ASP A 75 48.47 2.92 36.20
N GLU A 76 48.09 3.17 37.45
CA GLU A 76 46.89 3.94 37.81
C GLU A 76 46.98 5.38 37.34
N LEU A 77 48.14 6.02 37.53
CA LEU A 77 48.39 7.38 37.06
C LEU A 77 48.35 7.47 35.52
N LYS A 78 48.94 6.52 34.81
CA LYS A 78 48.90 6.45 33.33
C LYS A 78 47.50 6.27 32.79
N LEU A 79 46.68 5.42 33.40
CA LEU A 79 45.29 5.19 33.00
C LEU A 79 44.41 6.43 33.25
N SER A 80 44.60 7.07 34.43
CA SER A 80 43.89 8.32 34.75
C SER A 80 44.24 9.44 33.75
N TYR A 81 45.52 9.62 33.48
CA TYR A 81 45.99 10.62 32.51
C TYR A 81 45.41 10.39 31.12
N ARG A 82 45.34 9.13 30.66
CA ARG A 82 44.75 8.77 29.38
C ARG A 82 43.23 9.02 29.32
N ILE A 83 42.54 8.77 30.42
CA ILE A 83 41.10 9.06 30.54
C ILE A 83 40.86 10.57 30.45
N ASP A 84 41.65 11.37 31.16
CA ASP A 84 41.53 12.84 31.16
C ASP A 84 41.83 13.45 29.76
N GLU A 85 42.84 12.89 29.06
CA GLU A 85 43.14 13.26 27.67
C GLU A 85 41.93 13.00 26.73
N LEU A 86 41.33 11.81 26.87
CA LEU A 86 40.16 11.45 26.06
C LEU A 86 38.92 12.28 26.40
N ILE A 87 38.72 12.64 27.67
CA ILE A 87 37.64 13.53 28.11
C ILE A 87 37.84 14.92 27.51
N THR A 88 39.04 15.46 27.61
CA THR A 88 39.41 16.76 27.02
C THR A 88 39.13 16.74 25.52
N ARG A 89 39.56 15.68 24.83
CA ARG A 89 39.31 15.50 23.40
C ARG A 89 37.80 15.44 23.07
N GLN A 90 36.97 14.85 23.94
CA GLN A 90 35.51 14.86 23.75
C GLN A 90 34.91 16.26 23.85
N VAL A 91 35.41 17.11 24.75
CA VAL A 91 34.96 18.50 24.86
C VAL A 91 35.28 19.25 23.57
N ASP A 92 36.49 19.09 23.02
CA ASP A 92 36.88 19.71 21.74
C ASP A 92 36.00 19.25 20.59
N ILE A 93 35.71 17.93 20.52
CA ILE A 93 34.83 17.36 19.50
C ILE A 93 33.42 17.94 19.60
N ASP A 94 32.87 18.12 20.80
CA ASP A 94 31.55 18.70 21.01
C ASP A 94 31.50 20.15 20.53
N GLU A 95 32.53 20.94 20.79
CA GLU A 95 32.62 22.30 20.30
C GLU A 95 32.73 22.37 18.78
N TRP A 96 33.54 21.51 18.17
CA TRP A 96 33.61 21.39 16.71
C TRP A 96 32.31 20.95 16.09
N ILE A 97 31.58 20.00 16.67
CA ILE A 97 30.24 19.59 16.22
C ILE A 97 29.29 20.80 16.30
N LYS A 98 29.34 21.59 17.36
CA LYS A 98 28.52 22.81 17.51
C LYS A 98 28.83 23.83 16.43
N GLN A 99 30.10 24.07 16.12
CA GLN A 99 30.51 24.94 15.01
C GLN A 99 30.05 24.40 13.66
N LYS A 100 30.21 23.09 13.40
CA LYS A 100 29.72 22.48 12.15
C LYS A 100 28.21 22.60 12.00
N ASN A 101 27.44 22.51 13.11
CA ASN A 101 25.98 22.73 13.07
C ASN A 101 25.63 24.16 12.62
N LYS A 102 26.35 25.20 13.10
CA LYS A 102 26.14 26.58 12.64
C LYS A 102 26.43 26.71 11.15
N HIS A 103 27.56 26.17 10.67
CA HIS A 103 27.93 26.20 9.25
C HIS A 103 26.96 25.46 8.36
N ILE A 104 26.41 24.29 8.81
CA ILE A 104 25.37 23.57 8.10
C ILE A 104 24.09 24.40 7.98
N ALA A 105 23.69 25.07 9.07
CA ALA A 105 22.50 25.92 9.07
C ALA A 105 22.63 27.09 8.09
N LEU A 106 23.78 27.78 8.09
CA LEU A 106 24.07 28.87 7.15
C LEU A 106 24.07 28.39 5.70
N ALA A 107 24.85 27.35 5.39
CA ALA A 107 24.93 26.82 4.01
C ALA A 107 23.58 26.27 3.49
N LYS A 108 22.76 25.73 4.39
CA LYS A 108 21.40 25.30 4.05
C LYS A 108 20.50 26.49 3.77
N ASN A 109 20.57 27.53 4.59
CA ASN A 109 19.77 28.74 4.40
C ASN A 109 20.14 29.46 3.10
N ASP A 110 21.42 29.57 2.77
CA ASP A 110 21.89 30.14 1.49
C ASP A 110 21.33 29.39 0.29
N LEU A 111 21.34 28.06 0.35
CA LEU A 111 20.76 27.21 -0.72
C LEU A 111 19.25 27.39 -0.83
N LEU A 112 18.52 27.34 0.28
CA LEU A 112 17.07 27.52 0.28
C LEU A 112 16.67 28.91 -0.23
N THR A 113 17.38 29.96 0.15
CA THR A 113 17.14 31.34 -0.35
C THR A 113 17.35 31.40 -1.87
N LEU A 114 18.42 30.78 -2.38
CA LEU A 114 18.67 30.74 -3.82
C LEU A 114 17.57 30.01 -4.58
N LEU A 115 17.11 28.87 -4.06
CA LEU A 115 16.03 28.06 -4.66
C LEU A 115 14.70 28.82 -4.64
N ALA A 116 14.35 29.43 -3.51
CA ALA A 116 13.10 30.20 -3.39
C ALA A 116 13.07 31.41 -4.34
N ASN A 117 14.19 32.13 -4.47
CA ASN A 117 14.30 33.26 -5.41
C ASN A 117 14.15 32.80 -6.86
N LYS A 118 14.66 31.60 -7.21
CA LYS A 118 14.51 31.06 -8.56
C LYS A 118 13.07 30.66 -8.85
N VAL A 119 12.40 30.01 -7.90
CA VAL A 119 10.97 29.64 -8.04
C VAL A 119 10.13 30.89 -8.25
N LYS A 120 10.35 31.93 -7.44
CA LYS A 120 9.64 33.19 -7.58
C LYS A 120 9.89 33.85 -8.96
N ALA A 121 11.12 33.88 -9.43
CA ALA A 121 11.45 34.42 -10.76
C ALA A 121 10.75 33.63 -11.89
N ASN A 122 10.60 32.31 -11.76
CA ASN A 122 9.85 31.48 -12.69
C ASN A 122 8.34 31.74 -12.63
N GLU A 123 7.78 31.90 -11.43
CA GLU A 123 6.36 32.25 -11.24
C GLU A 123 6.07 33.62 -11.87
N ASP A 124 6.90 34.65 -11.62
CA ASP A 124 6.75 36.01 -12.16
C ASP A 124 6.86 36.05 -13.69
N SER A 125 7.57 35.09 -14.31
CA SER A 125 7.80 35.02 -15.77
C SER A 125 6.91 34.00 -16.50
N ASN A 126 5.94 33.37 -15.80
CA ASN A 126 5.16 32.24 -16.30
C ASN A 126 6.04 31.11 -16.89
N GLY A 127 7.16 30.83 -16.27
CA GLY A 127 8.06 29.74 -16.65
C GLY A 127 8.94 30.02 -17.90
N ARG A 128 8.87 31.22 -18.49
CA ARG A 128 9.55 31.49 -19.78
C ARG A 128 11.07 31.55 -19.70
N HIS A 129 11.66 31.71 -18.54
CA HIS A 129 13.09 32.02 -18.44
C HIS A 129 13.97 30.95 -17.80
N HIS A 130 13.43 29.87 -17.21
CA HIS A 130 14.26 28.94 -16.43
C HIS A 130 13.72 27.50 -16.37
N THR A 131 13.36 26.92 -17.50
CA THR A 131 13.09 25.47 -17.54
C THR A 131 14.32 24.72 -17.04
N ARG A 132 14.16 23.84 -16.06
CA ARG A 132 15.25 23.04 -15.56
C ARG A 132 15.62 21.97 -16.58
N ILE A 133 16.89 21.68 -16.70
CA ILE A 133 17.40 20.64 -17.59
C ILE A 133 17.92 19.51 -16.72
N LEU A 134 17.54 18.30 -17.05
CA LEU A 134 18.12 17.09 -16.46
C LEU A 134 19.50 16.86 -17.10
N ASN A 135 20.54 16.86 -16.26
CA ASN A 135 21.90 16.62 -16.74
C ASN A 135 22.12 15.13 -17.05
N GLU A 136 22.48 14.82 -18.27
CA GLU A 136 22.74 13.44 -18.73
C GLU A 136 23.93 12.80 -18.01
N ASP A 137 24.97 13.58 -17.70
CA ASP A 137 26.16 13.10 -16.97
C ASP A 137 25.82 12.62 -15.54
N GLY A 138 24.67 13.00 -15.03
CA GLY A 138 24.19 12.58 -13.71
C GLY A 138 23.41 11.26 -13.70
N LEU A 139 23.13 10.67 -14.85
CA LEU A 139 22.42 9.40 -14.97
C LEU A 139 23.40 8.25 -15.16
N SER A 140 23.23 7.21 -14.38
CA SER A 140 24.00 5.98 -14.41
C SER A 140 23.07 4.77 -14.23
N ASP A 141 23.58 3.57 -14.39
CA ASP A 141 22.84 2.33 -14.16
C ASP A 141 22.24 2.26 -12.75
N SER A 142 22.84 2.96 -11.78
CA SER A 142 22.29 3.06 -10.42
C SER A 142 20.98 3.86 -10.32
N ASN A 143 20.63 4.60 -11.36
CA ASN A 143 19.37 5.33 -11.45
C ASN A 143 18.25 4.50 -12.09
N ILE A 144 18.54 3.31 -12.59
CA ILE A 144 17.54 2.44 -13.20
C ILE A 144 16.75 1.74 -12.11
N ILE A 145 15.43 1.85 -12.18
CA ILE A 145 14.49 1.16 -11.32
C ILE A 145 13.49 0.37 -12.18
N SER A 146 13.06 -0.77 -11.65
CA SER A 146 12.00 -1.56 -12.29
C SER A 146 10.64 -1.16 -11.72
N VAL A 147 9.67 -0.96 -12.58
CA VAL A 147 8.25 -0.77 -12.24
C VAL A 147 7.44 -1.91 -12.83
N PHE A 148 6.42 -2.34 -12.10
CA PHE A 148 5.53 -3.37 -12.62
C PHE A 148 4.67 -2.84 -13.77
N ASP A 149 4.22 -3.76 -14.62
CA ASP A 149 3.23 -3.47 -15.64
C ASP A 149 1.97 -2.86 -15.03
N SER A 150 1.35 -1.93 -15.75
CA SER A 150 0.23 -1.14 -15.28
C SER A 150 -0.62 -0.66 -16.47
N MET A 151 -1.78 -0.08 -16.20
CA MET A 151 -2.56 0.56 -17.28
C MET A 151 -1.74 1.63 -18.00
N LEU A 152 -0.92 2.43 -17.29
CA LEU A 152 -0.07 3.43 -17.93
C LEU A 152 0.91 2.79 -18.91
N THR A 153 1.66 1.77 -18.48
CA THR A 153 2.69 1.13 -19.32
C THR A 153 2.07 0.48 -20.57
N ARG A 154 0.92 -0.19 -20.42
CA ARG A 154 0.19 -0.80 -21.54
C ARG A 154 -0.40 0.24 -22.48
N THR A 155 -1.05 1.29 -21.95
CA THR A 155 -1.65 2.36 -22.78
C THR A 155 -0.63 3.07 -23.65
N ILE A 156 0.58 3.34 -23.13
CA ILE A 156 1.65 4.00 -23.88
C ILE A 156 2.52 3.01 -24.70
N GLY A 157 2.24 1.70 -24.62
CA GLY A 157 2.86 0.66 -25.44
C GLY A 157 4.31 0.33 -25.05
N LEU A 158 4.62 0.29 -23.74
CA LEU A 158 5.96 -0.06 -23.28
C LEU A 158 6.20 -1.56 -23.29
N GLU A 159 7.39 -1.94 -23.73
CA GLU A 159 7.81 -3.34 -23.77
C GLU A 159 8.44 -3.76 -22.42
N SER A 160 8.13 -4.98 -21.99
CA SER A 160 8.74 -5.56 -20.79
C SER A 160 10.27 -5.70 -20.94
N ASP A 161 10.98 -5.60 -19.83
CA ASP A 161 12.44 -5.69 -19.70
C ASP A 161 13.27 -4.66 -20.49
N LYS A 162 12.62 -3.66 -21.09
CA LYS A 162 13.32 -2.58 -21.77
C LYS A 162 13.40 -1.33 -20.91
N LEU A 163 14.57 -0.67 -20.97
CA LEU A 163 14.77 0.64 -20.40
C LEU A 163 14.09 1.69 -21.29
N THR A 164 13.28 2.51 -20.66
CA THR A 164 12.58 3.62 -21.32
C THR A 164 12.72 4.90 -20.51
N ASP A 165 12.65 6.00 -21.20
CA ASP A 165 12.56 7.35 -20.64
C ASP A 165 11.16 7.97 -20.83
N ALA A 166 10.16 7.18 -21.22
CA ALA A 166 8.78 7.63 -21.45
C ALA A 166 8.19 8.37 -20.23
N PHE A 167 8.52 7.88 -19.04
CA PHE A 167 8.21 8.54 -17.77
C PHE A 167 9.32 8.27 -16.75
N MET A 168 9.43 9.14 -15.74
CA MET A 168 10.48 9.08 -14.74
C MET A 168 9.91 9.30 -13.35
N VAL A 169 10.53 8.70 -12.34
CA VAL A 169 10.20 8.91 -10.92
C VAL A 169 11.23 9.83 -10.29
N ILE A 170 10.79 10.96 -9.75
CA ILE A 170 11.67 11.93 -9.09
C ILE A 170 11.49 11.84 -7.59
N GLN A 171 12.61 11.63 -6.86
CA GLN A 171 12.65 11.67 -5.42
C GLN A 171 12.96 13.07 -4.91
N VAL A 172 12.13 13.54 -3.99
CA VAL A 172 12.20 14.90 -3.46
C VAL A 172 13.17 14.98 -2.29
N TYR A 173 14.27 15.72 -2.45
CA TYR A 173 15.11 16.14 -1.33
C TYR A 173 14.88 17.60 -0.93
N TYR A 174 14.60 18.47 -1.90
CA TYR A 174 14.32 19.89 -1.66
C TYR A 174 12.98 20.26 -2.27
N TYR A 175 12.14 20.85 -1.44
CA TYR A 175 10.78 21.21 -1.82
C TYR A 175 10.74 22.24 -2.96
N ASP A 176 11.60 23.28 -2.89
CA ASP A 176 11.59 24.36 -3.89
C ASP A 176 11.95 23.86 -5.30
N VAL A 177 12.84 22.86 -5.41
CA VAL A 177 13.17 22.25 -6.72
C VAL A 177 11.98 21.50 -7.27
N ILE A 178 11.32 20.65 -6.45
CA ILE A 178 10.19 19.89 -6.94
C ILE A 178 8.97 20.79 -7.24
N LYS A 179 8.78 21.87 -6.49
CA LYS A 179 7.76 22.88 -6.79
C LYS A 179 7.98 23.46 -8.18
N ASP A 180 9.21 23.88 -8.49
CA ASP A 180 9.60 24.41 -9.80
C ASP A 180 9.34 23.39 -10.93
N LEU A 181 9.71 22.11 -10.70
CA LEU A 181 9.46 21.04 -11.67
C LEU A 181 7.97 20.75 -11.88
N ILE A 182 7.15 20.75 -10.81
CA ILE A 182 5.71 20.50 -10.92
C ILE A 182 5.02 21.58 -11.75
N TYR A 183 5.38 22.85 -11.55
CA TYR A 183 4.72 23.94 -12.26
C TYR A 183 5.24 24.15 -13.69
N HIS A 184 6.53 23.90 -13.92
CA HIS A 184 7.17 24.29 -15.19
C HIS A 184 7.72 23.13 -16.00
N GLY A 185 7.68 21.90 -15.46
CA GLY A 185 8.30 20.75 -16.11
C GLY A 185 9.83 20.82 -16.15
N TYR A 186 10.44 19.97 -16.96
CA TYR A 186 11.88 19.98 -17.24
C TYR A 186 12.17 19.44 -18.64
N GLU A 187 13.38 19.68 -19.12
CA GLU A 187 13.88 19.16 -20.39
C GLU A 187 14.91 18.06 -20.17
N TYR A 188 14.86 17.02 -21.00
CA TYR A 188 15.83 15.95 -21.09
C TYR A 188 15.94 15.47 -22.54
N LYS A 189 17.15 15.48 -23.11
CA LYS A 189 17.41 15.10 -24.51
C LYS A 189 16.52 15.82 -25.53
N GLY A 190 16.23 17.09 -25.28
CA GLY A 190 15.36 17.89 -26.16
C GLY A 190 13.85 17.60 -26.03
N GLU A 191 13.46 16.67 -25.16
CA GLU A 191 12.06 16.36 -24.87
C GLU A 191 11.63 17.04 -23.58
N ARG A 192 10.39 17.56 -23.55
CA ARG A 192 9.81 18.15 -22.36
C ARG A 192 9.07 17.10 -21.53
N TYR A 193 9.24 17.19 -20.22
CA TYR A 193 8.56 16.36 -19.23
C TYR A 193 7.68 17.22 -18.34
N ILE A 194 6.46 16.77 -18.13
CA ILE A 194 5.46 17.43 -17.28
C ILE A 194 5.12 16.55 -16.09
N PHE A 195 4.66 17.18 -15.01
CA PHE A 195 4.16 16.46 -13.83
C PHE A 195 2.93 15.63 -14.20
N TYR A 196 2.99 14.35 -13.86
CA TYR A 196 1.90 13.42 -14.15
C TYR A 196 1.03 13.17 -12.92
N THR A 197 1.60 12.57 -11.88
CA THR A 197 0.87 12.26 -10.66
C THR A 197 1.75 11.91 -9.48
N ALA A 198 1.14 11.85 -8.30
CA ALA A 198 1.74 11.31 -7.09
C ALA A 198 0.65 10.73 -6.18
N SER A 199 0.65 9.41 -5.95
CA SER A 199 -0.25 8.81 -4.96
C SER A 199 0.14 9.20 -3.53
N ALA A 200 -0.79 9.07 -2.58
CA ALA A 200 -0.50 9.32 -1.16
C ALA A 200 0.68 8.48 -0.62
N GLY A 201 0.83 7.24 -1.10
CA GLY A 201 1.98 6.39 -0.79
C GLY A 201 3.29 6.91 -1.37
N GLN A 202 3.27 7.40 -2.61
CA GLN A 202 4.41 8.00 -3.27
C GLN A 202 4.82 9.31 -2.58
N ILE A 203 3.87 10.17 -2.22
CA ILE A 203 4.13 11.43 -1.49
C ILE A 203 4.79 11.14 -0.13
N ARG A 204 4.30 10.13 0.62
CA ARG A 204 4.92 9.71 1.88
C ARG A 204 6.37 9.25 1.70
N GLN A 205 6.69 8.63 0.57
CA GLN A 205 8.05 8.25 0.18
C GLN A 205 8.82 9.40 -0.50
N LYS A 206 8.22 10.58 -0.61
CA LYS A 206 8.77 11.76 -1.31
C LYS A 206 9.09 11.48 -2.78
N LYS A 207 8.18 10.79 -3.48
CA LYS A 207 8.31 10.44 -4.89
C LYS A 207 7.16 11.02 -5.70
N VAL A 208 7.46 11.48 -6.90
CA VAL A 208 6.51 12.00 -7.88
C VAL A 208 6.84 11.46 -9.27
N VAL A 209 5.85 11.39 -10.15
CA VAL A 209 5.99 10.83 -11.50
C VAL A 209 5.86 11.96 -12.52
N PHE A 210 6.79 12.00 -13.47
CA PHE A 210 6.76 12.87 -14.63
C PHE A 210 6.70 12.04 -15.90
N ILE A 211 6.01 12.54 -16.92
CA ILE A 211 5.82 11.88 -18.21
C ILE A 211 6.25 12.82 -19.34
N LYS A 212 6.70 12.29 -20.48
CA LYS A 212 6.93 13.08 -21.69
C LYS A 212 5.62 13.79 -22.10
N GLU A 213 5.71 15.09 -22.38
CA GLU A 213 4.54 15.91 -22.75
C GLU A 213 3.87 15.43 -24.04
N ASN A 214 4.65 14.99 -25.03
CA ASN A 214 4.12 14.44 -26.28
C ASN A 214 3.33 13.13 -26.04
N LEU A 215 3.76 12.27 -25.12
CA LEU A 215 3.03 11.05 -24.75
C LEU A 215 1.76 11.39 -23.97
N TRP A 216 1.83 12.35 -23.03
CA TRP A 216 0.64 12.82 -22.33
C TRP A 216 -0.42 13.33 -23.32
N ASN A 217 -0.05 14.25 -24.21
CA ASN A 217 -0.96 14.84 -25.19
C ASN A 217 -1.60 13.78 -26.11
N LYS A 218 -0.87 12.70 -26.39
CA LYS A 218 -1.38 11.59 -27.22
C LYS A 218 -2.35 10.68 -26.47
N TYR A 219 -2.09 10.39 -25.20
CA TYR A 219 -2.79 9.35 -24.45
C TYR A 219 -3.65 9.87 -23.26
N GLU A 220 -3.73 11.19 -23.06
CA GLU A 220 -4.52 11.80 -21.98
C GLU A 220 -5.94 11.25 -21.96
N LYS A 221 -6.62 11.26 -23.12
CA LYS A 221 -8.01 10.81 -23.21
C LYS A 221 -8.20 9.33 -22.93
N SER A 222 -7.21 8.50 -23.26
CA SER A 222 -7.24 7.07 -22.92
C SER A 222 -7.06 6.87 -21.40
N LEU A 223 -6.11 7.59 -20.80
CA LEU A 223 -5.82 7.49 -19.36
C LEU A 223 -6.89 8.13 -18.48
N MET A 224 -7.62 9.13 -19.02
CA MET A 224 -8.67 9.88 -18.32
C MET A 224 -10.08 9.55 -18.81
N CYS A 225 -10.26 8.52 -19.63
CA CYS A 225 -11.56 8.13 -20.20
C CYS A 225 -12.36 9.32 -20.75
N GLY A 226 -11.71 10.12 -21.60
CA GLY A 226 -12.31 11.28 -22.25
C GLY A 226 -12.34 12.57 -21.44
N LEU A 227 -12.12 12.53 -20.13
CA LEU A 227 -12.02 13.74 -19.30
C LEU A 227 -10.75 14.54 -19.63
N SER A 228 -10.78 15.82 -19.25
CA SER A 228 -9.61 16.71 -19.20
C SER A 228 -9.72 17.60 -17.97
N LEU A 229 -8.63 18.25 -17.57
CA LEU A 229 -8.66 19.21 -16.47
C LEU A 229 -9.65 20.36 -16.73
N ASP A 230 -9.79 20.80 -17.99
CA ASP A 230 -10.75 21.86 -18.35
C ASP A 230 -12.20 21.42 -18.11
N ILE A 231 -12.54 20.18 -18.48
CA ILE A 231 -13.88 19.60 -18.22
C ILE A 231 -14.11 19.50 -16.70
N ILE A 232 -13.14 18.99 -15.96
CA ILE A 232 -13.23 18.87 -14.50
C ILE A 232 -13.43 20.24 -13.86
N ASN A 233 -12.64 21.24 -14.25
CA ASN A 233 -12.70 22.59 -13.71
C ASN A 233 -14.02 23.29 -14.09
N SER A 234 -14.54 23.10 -15.30
CA SER A 234 -15.82 23.68 -15.73
C SER A 234 -17.01 23.12 -14.95
N LYS A 235 -16.90 21.89 -14.44
CA LYS A 235 -17.91 21.21 -13.60
C LYS A 235 -17.64 21.35 -12.09
N GLY A 236 -16.92 22.41 -11.66
CA GLY A 236 -16.71 22.77 -10.26
C GLY A 236 -15.36 22.32 -9.66
N GLY A 237 -14.49 21.74 -10.46
CA GLY A 237 -13.16 21.31 -10.01
C GLY A 237 -13.17 20.09 -9.10
N ASN A 238 -11.99 19.67 -8.67
CA ASN A 238 -11.81 18.56 -7.73
C ASN A 238 -10.72 18.92 -6.71
N ASN A 239 -10.75 18.31 -5.55
CA ASN A 239 -9.66 18.38 -4.59
C ASN A 239 -8.38 17.81 -5.24
N PRO A 240 -7.27 18.59 -5.31
CA PRO A 240 -6.04 18.18 -5.98
C PRO A 240 -5.49 16.84 -5.46
N ASN A 241 -5.57 16.58 -4.15
CA ASN A 241 -5.08 15.33 -3.56
C ASN A 241 -5.92 14.14 -4.03
N LYS A 242 -7.25 14.29 -4.13
CA LYS A 242 -8.14 13.25 -4.65
C LYS A 242 -7.87 13.02 -6.14
N TYR A 243 -7.77 14.10 -6.93
CA TYR A 243 -7.47 14.01 -8.36
C TYR A 243 -6.15 13.25 -8.61
N LEU A 244 -5.07 13.65 -7.93
CA LEU A 244 -3.77 12.98 -8.07
C LEU A 244 -3.81 11.50 -7.64
N ALA A 245 -4.56 11.19 -6.58
CA ALA A 245 -4.76 9.80 -6.14
C ALA A 245 -5.53 8.98 -7.18
N TYR A 246 -6.52 9.57 -7.86
CA TYR A 246 -7.29 8.89 -8.90
C TYR A 246 -6.47 8.71 -10.18
N MET A 247 -5.69 9.71 -10.58
CA MET A 247 -4.73 9.58 -11.68
C MET A 247 -3.67 8.50 -11.41
N ALA A 248 -3.22 8.38 -10.17
CA ALA A 248 -2.24 7.37 -9.78
C ALA A 248 -2.76 5.92 -9.87
N LEU A 249 -4.05 5.70 -10.07
CA LEU A 249 -4.60 4.36 -10.32
C LEU A 249 -4.01 3.73 -11.59
N SER A 250 -3.72 4.54 -12.61
CA SER A 250 -3.07 4.10 -13.84
C SER A 250 -1.66 3.55 -13.64
N ASN A 251 -0.96 3.98 -12.57
CA ASN A 251 0.39 3.51 -12.20
C ASN A 251 0.36 2.29 -11.25
N SER A 252 -0.82 1.83 -10.85
CA SER A 252 -0.92 0.64 -10.01
C SER A 252 -0.49 -0.58 -10.80
N ALA A 253 0.31 -1.45 -10.18
CA ALA A 253 0.63 -2.74 -10.76
C ALA A 253 -0.66 -3.52 -11.02
N THR A 254 -0.89 -3.89 -12.28
CA THR A 254 -2.10 -4.58 -12.71
C THR A 254 -1.79 -5.57 -13.82
N ASP A 255 -2.47 -6.71 -13.78
CA ASP A 255 -2.64 -7.55 -14.96
C ASP A 255 -3.80 -7.03 -15.81
N GLU A 256 -3.77 -7.28 -17.10
CA GLU A 256 -4.87 -6.91 -18.01
C GLU A 256 -6.06 -7.85 -17.80
N TRP A 257 -7.27 -7.29 -17.84
CA TRP A 257 -8.51 -8.05 -17.85
C TRP A 257 -9.03 -8.13 -19.28
N GLU A 258 -8.54 -9.14 -20.01
CA GLU A 258 -8.79 -9.31 -21.44
C GLU A 258 -10.26 -9.61 -21.77
N GLU A 259 -10.97 -10.32 -20.86
CA GLU A 259 -12.38 -10.70 -21.07
C GLU A 259 -13.37 -9.59 -20.73
N PHE A 260 -12.88 -8.43 -20.25
CA PHE A 260 -13.72 -7.33 -19.81
C PHE A 260 -14.49 -6.69 -20.96
N ASP A 261 -15.82 -6.64 -20.82
CA ASP A 261 -16.72 -5.96 -21.74
C ASP A 261 -17.44 -4.83 -21.01
N ILE A 262 -17.06 -3.59 -21.32
CA ILE A 262 -17.65 -2.40 -20.70
C ILE A 262 -19.16 -2.27 -20.96
N GLU A 263 -19.66 -2.83 -22.06
CA GLU A 263 -21.10 -2.79 -22.37
C GLU A 263 -21.94 -3.64 -21.41
N LYS A 264 -21.33 -4.66 -20.81
CA LYS A 264 -21.98 -5.55 -19.86
C LYS A 264 -21.79 -5.09 -18.41
N THR A 265 -21.70 -3.79 -18.22
CA THR A 265 -21.47 -3.19 -16.92
C THR A 265 -22.50 -2.12 -16.59
N ILE A 266 -22.78 -1.95 -15.31
CA ILE A 266 -23.64 -0.91 -14.75
C ILE A 266 -23.01 -0.37 -13.46
N VAL A 267 -23.33 0.87 -13.10
CA VAL A 267 -22.96 1.49 -11.82
C VAL A 267 -24.21 1.86 -11.05
N ILE A 268 -24.39 1.30 -9.87
CA ILE A 268 -25.60 1.52 -9.07
C ILE A 268 -25.26 2.23 -7.74
N PRO A 269 -26.25 2.83 -7.07
CA PRO A 269 -26.06 3.39 -5.73
C PRO A 269 -25.55 2.33 -4.75
N ASP A 270 -24.71 2.74 -3.80
CA ASP A 270 -24.29 1.86 -2.72
C ASP A 270 -25.48 1.41 -1.87
N PHE A 271 -25.46 0.15 -1.42
CA PHE A 271 -26.40 -0.31 -0.43
C PHE A 271 -26.04 0.33 0.92
N GLN A 272 -26.98 1.10 1.45
CA GLN A 272 -26.81 1.84 2.70
C GLN A 272 -27.91 1.49 3.68
N THR A 273 -27.58 1.50 4.96
CA THR A 273 -28.56 1.41 6.05
C THR A 273 -28.28 2.49 7.08
N ASP A 274 -29.35 2.99 7.66
CA ASP A 274 -29.28 4.02 8.67
C ASP A 274 -28.93 3.46 10.05
N VAL A 275 -27.96 4.08 10.73
CA VAL A 275 -27.63 3.81 12.12
C VAL A 275 -28.10 4.99 12.97
N HIS A 276 -29.06 4.74 13.84
CA HIS A 276 -29.57 5.73 14.77
C HIS A 276 -28.78 5.68 16.08
N GLY A 277 -28.35 6.83 16.56
CA GLY A 277 -27.62 6.91 17.84
C GLY A 277 -27.04 8.27 18.14
N THR A 278 -26.22 8.31 19.17
CA THR A 278 -25.48 9.52 19.56
C THR A 278 -24.09 9.44 18.94
N TYR A 279 -23.69 10.48 18.21
CA TYR A 279 -22.37 10.58 17.57
C TYR A 279 -21.80 11.99 17.73
N ASP A 280 -20.51 12.12 17.56
CA ASP A 280 -19.79 13.37 17.57
C ASP A 280 -19.68 13.92 16.13
N LEU A 281 -20.39 15.05 15.89
CA LEU A 281 -20.32 15.78 14.64
C LEU A 281 -19.15 16.76 14.70
N ILE A 282 -18.25 16.68 13.72
CA ILE A 282 -17.11 17.60 13.56
C ILE A 282 -17.48 18.61 12.49
N ASP A 283 -17.45 19.91 12.82
CA ASP A 283 -17.64 20.98 11.84
C ASP A 283 -16.39 21.14 10.97
N ASP A 284 -16.57 21.14 9.64
CA ASP A 284 -15.48 21.22 8.68
C ASP A 284 -14.80 22.61 8.63
N THR A 285 -15.42 23.62 9.21
CA THR A 285 -14.95 25.00 9.16
C THR A 285 -14.05 25.35 10.33
N ASP A 286 -14.49 25.02 11.55
CA ASP A 286 -13.78 25.38 12.79
C ASP A 286 -13.30 24.18 13.61
N TYR A 287 -13.61 22.96 13.13
CA TYR A 287 -13.31 21.68 13.78
C TYR A 287 -13.91 21.54 15.18
N SER A 288 -14.97 22.30 15.48
CA SER A 288 -15.72 22.13 16.73
C SER A 288 -16.43 20.77 16.74
N ILE A 289 -16.48 20.14 17.92
CA ILE A 289 -17.11 18.84 18.11
C ILE A 289 -18.42 19.04 18.86
N THR A 290 -19.53 18.65 18.22
CA THR A 290 -20.86 18.72 18.82
C THR A 290 -21.44 17.32 18.94
N ARG A 291 -21.77 16.92 20.18
CA ARG A 291 -22.45 15.66 20.44
C ARG A 291 -23.91 15.74 20.04
N THR A 292 -24.31 14.93 19.07
CA THR A 292 -25.62 15.02 18.42
C THR A 292 -26.30 13.65 18.42
N ASN A 293 -27.63 13.67 18.57
CA ASN A 293 -28.48 12.50 18.38
C ASN A 293 -29.06 12.57 16.97
N GLY A 294 -28.91 11.50 16.18
CA GLY A 294 -29.41 11.48 14.82
C GLY A 294 -29.19 10.14 14.13
N CYS A 295 -29.24 10.19 12.82
CA CYS A 295 -29.09 9.06 11.94
C CYS A 295 -27.85 9.27 11.06
N VAL A 296 -27.02 8.24 10.95
CA VAL A 296 -25.84 8.21 10.06
C VAL A 296 -26.02 7.08 9.07
N PRO A 297 -26.10 7.36 7.75
CA PRO A 297 -26.12 6.32 6.73
C PRO A 297 -24.74 5.66 6.63
N ILE A 298 -24.72 4.35 6.64
CA ILE A 298 -23.49 3.55 6.49
C ILE A 298 -23.60 2.66 5.27
N ALA A 299 -22.65 2.78 4.35
CA ALA A 299 -22.58 1.98 3.14
C ALA A 299 -22.00 0.59 3.43
N HIS A 300 -22.74 -0.46 3.12
CA HIS A 300 -22.26 -1.85 3.19
C HIS A 300 -21.36 -2.22 2.03
N THR A 301 -21.53 -1.56 0.89
CA THR A 301 -20.83 -1.83 -0.37
C THR A 301 -19.76 -0.79 -0.68
N ASP A 302 -19.25 -0.05 0.32
CA ASP A 302 -18.21 0.95 0.08
C ASP A 302 -17.00 0.32 -0.63
N GLY A 303 -16.83 0.68 -1.91
CA GLY A 303 -15.78 0.16 -2.78
C GLY A 303 -15.94 -1.31 -3.20
N ALA A 304 -17.07 -1.95 -2.93
CA ALA A 304 -17.37 -3.32 -3.34
C ALA A 304 -18.51 -3.38 -4.36
N GLY A 305 -18.34 -4.21 -5.38
CA GLY A 305 -19.35 -4.51 -6.41
C GLY A 305 -19.44 -6.01 -6.65
N MET A 306 -20.30 -6.39 -7.57
CA MET A 306 -20.56 -7.80 -7.91
C MET A 306 -20.14 -8.11 -9.33
N MET A 307 -19.74 -9.36 -9.56
CA MET A 307 -19.59 -9.91 -10.91
C MET A 307 -20.13 -11.33 -10.98
N LEU A 308 -20.68 -11.68 -12.13
CA LEU A 308 -21.13 -13.05 -12.39
C LEU A 308 -19.95 -14.04 -12.39
N PRO A 309 -20.16 -15.31 -12.00
CA PRO A 309 -19.10 -16.30 -11.91
C PRO A 309 -18.26 -16.48 -13.17
N PHE A 310 -18.83 -16.23 -14.35
CA PHE A 310 -18.16 -16.36 -15.65
C PHE A 310 -17.59 -15.06 -16.21
N ALA A 311 -17.77 -13.92 -15.54
CA ALA A 311 -17.31 -12.62 -16.02
C ALA A 311 -15.76 -12.53 -16.10
N PHE A 312 -15.06 -13.36 -15.35
CA PHE A 312 -13.60 -13.53 -15.40
C PHE A 312 -13.23 -14.90 -15.99
N GLY A 313 -13.75 -15.21 -17.18
CA GLY A 313 -13.51 -16.47 -17.85
C GLY A 313 -13.93 -17.68 -17.00
N LYS A 314 -13.05 -18.69 -16.87
CA LYS A 314 -13.32 -19.91 -16.10
C LYS A 314 -13.00 -19.80 -14.60
N ALA A 315 -12.39 -18.71 -14.17
CA ALA A 315 -11.95 -18.54 -12.79
C ALA A 315 -12.99 -17.77 -11.99
N GLN A 316 -13.69 -18.45 -11.09
CA GLN A 316 -14.61 -17.84 -10.13
C GLN A 316 -13.80 -17.26 -8.97
N LYS A 317 -13.25 -16.05 -9.12
CA LYS A 317 -12.34 -15.44 -8.15
C LYS A 317 -12.68 -13.99 -7.90
N ASN A 318 -12.74 -13.62 -6.63
CA ASN A 318 -12.81 -12.22 -6.24
C ASN A 318 -11.56 -11.48 -6.70
N MET A 319 -11.69 -10.23 -7.13
CA MET A 319 -10.56 -9.45 -7.61
C MET A 319 -10.71 -7.95 -7.37
N MET A 320 -9.58 -7.28 -7.20
CA MET A 320 -9.55 -5.82 -7.15
C MET A 320 -9.28 -5.26 -8.54
N VAL A 321 -10.21 -4.47 -9.04
CA VAL A 321 -10.17 -3.92 -10.40
C VAL A 321 -9.59 -2.52 -10.45
N ARG A 322 -9.07 -2.18 -11.62
CA ARG A 322 -8.61 -0.84 -12.00
C ARG A 322 -9.04 -0.54 -13.43
N LEU A 323 -9.86 0.51 -13.57
CA LEU A 323 -10.16 1.16 -14.82
C LEU A 323 -9.88 2.67 -14.64
N PRO A 324 -9.87 3.48 -15.70
CA PRO A 324 -9.81 4.93 -15.53
C PRO A 324 -10.90 5.42 -14.55
N PHE A 325 -10.48 5.93 -13.40
CA PHE A 325 -11.36 6.43 -12.32
C PHE A 325 -12.30 5.40 -11.66
N VAL A 326 -12.22 4.12 -12.00
CA VAL A 326 -12.95 3.04 -11.30
C VAL A 326 -11.95 2.16 -10.56
N LYS A 327 -12.19 1.95 -9.28
CA LYS A 327 -11.41 1.03 -8.46
C LYS A 327 -12.27 0.42 -7.36
N GLY A 328 -12.02 -0.81 -7.04
CA GLY A 328 -12.66 -1.49 -5.92
C GLY A 328 -12.52 -2.98 -6.01
N LEU A 329 -13.19 -3.67 -5.12
CA LEU A 329 -13.30 -5.11 -5.09
C LEU A 329 -14.52 -5.54 -5.89
N LEU A 330 -14.36 -6.51 -6.75
CA LEU A 330 -15.48 -7.26 -7.34
C LEU A 330 -15.55 -8.62 -6.68
N GLY A 331 -16.66 -8.88 -6.03
CA GLY A 331 -16.98 -10.19 -5.47
C GLY A 331 -17.79 -11.00 -6.46
N VAL A 332 -17.51 -12.30 -6.52
CA VAL A 332 -18.28 -13.23 -7.34
C VAL A 332 -19.61 -13.50 -6.67
N PHE A 333 -20.71 -13.24 -7.39
CA PHE A 333 -22.06 -13.53 -6.96
C PHE A 333 -22.99 -13.72 -8.15
N ALA A 334 -23.77 -14.80 -8.16
CA ALA A 334 -24.71 -15.15 -9.24
C ALA A 334 -26.04 -14.39 -9.12
N PHE A 335 -26.01 -13.06 -9.27
CA PHE A 335 -27.21 -12.21 -9.15
C PHE A 335 -28.27 -12.53 -10.21
N ASP A 336 -27.90 -13.03 -11.37
CA ASP A 336 -28.83 -13.48 -12.40
C ASP A 336 -29.60 -14.74 -11.97
N GLU A 337 -28.97 -15.68 -11.26
CA GLU A 337 -29.63 -16.83 -10.65
C GLU A 337 -30.54 -16.39 -9.49
N PHE A 338 -30.07 -15.42 -8.66
CA PHE A 338 -30.89 -14.85 -7.59
C PHE A 338 -32.22 -14.29 -8.13
N ILE A 339 -32.15 -13.48 -9.19
CA ILE A 339 -33.35 -12.87 -9.80
C ILE A 339 -34.32 -13.96 -10.30
N LYS A 340 -33.81 -14.99 -10.97
CA LYS A 340 -34.62 -16.11 -11.47
C LYS A 340 -35.23 -16.96 -10.36
N GLU A 341 -34.43 -17.31 -9.34
CA GLU A 341 -34.86 -18.14 -8.21
C GLU A 341 -35.96 -17.46 -7.37
N HIS A 342 -35.82 -16.15 -7.16
CA HIS A 342 -36.80 -15.37 -6.39
C HIS A 342 -37.91 -14.76 -7.23
N ASN A 343 -37.87 -14.94 -8.56
CA ASN A 343 -38.85 -14.37 -9.50
C ASN A 343 -39.08 -12.85 -9.25
N CYS A 344 -37.98 -12.12 -8.95
CA CYS A 344 -38.03 -10.69 -8.70
C CYS A 344 -37.74 -9.88 -9.97
N SER A 345 -37.92 -8.56 -9.89
CA SER A 345 -37.70 -7.65 -11.03
C SER A 345 -36.21 -7.61 -11.40
N PRO A 346 -35.85 -7.79 -12.68
CA PRO A 346 -34.47 -7.60 -13.13
C PRO A 346 -34.11 -6.11 -13.34
N ILE A 347 -35.06 -5.19 -13.09
CA ILE A 347 -34.89 -3.76 -13.38
C ILE A 347 -34.29 -3.06 -12.15
N ILE A 348 -33.20 -2.36 -12.37
CA ILE A 348 -32.49 -1.56 -11.37
C ILE A 348 -32.13 -0.18 -11.95
N LYS A 349 -32.09 0.84 -11.08
CA LYS A 349 -31.65 2.17 -11.46
C LYS A 349 -30.16 2.35 -11.24
N ASP A 350 -29.48 2.94 -12.23
CA ASP A 350 -28.10 3.36 -12.10
C ASP A 350 -27.97 4.63 -11.24
N ILE A 351 -26.73 5.08 -10.96
CA ILE A 351 -26.45 6.29 -10.18
C ILE A 351 -26.95 7.59 -10.82
N TYR A 352 -27.33 7.55 -12.09
CA TYR A 352 -27.89 8.69 -12.83
C TYR A 352 -29.43 8.59 -12.97
N GLY A 353 -30.04 7.55 -12.39
CA GLY A 353 -31.49 7.34 -12.40
C GLY A 353 -32.03 6.64 -13.63
N VAL A 354 -31.18 6.13 -14.51
CA VAL A 354 -31.59 5.35 -15.69
C VAL A 354 -31.93 3.92 -15.26
N GLU A 355 -33.05 3.39 -15.76
CA GLU A 355 -33.47 2.00 -15.52
C GLU A 355 -32.80 1.04 -16.49
N HIS A 356 -32.29 -0.06 -15.96
CA HIS A 356 -31.63 -1.14 -16.70
C HIS A 356 -32.24 -2.48 -16.36
N ASP A 357 -32.54 -3.27 -17.38
CA ASP A 357 -32.88 -4.67 -17.23
C ASP A 357 -31.58 -5.51 -17.29
N VAL A 358 -31.07 -5.91 -16.11
CA VAL A 358 -29.76 -6.58 -16.03
C VAL A 358 -29.73 -7.93 -16.75
N LEU A 359 -30.90 -8.61 -16.94
CA LEU A 359 -30.97 -9.87 -17.66
C LEU A 359 -31.04 -9.64 -19.18
N ALA A 360 -31.89 -8.72 -19.64
CA ALA A 360 -32.04 -8.40 -21.07
C ALA A 360 -30.76 -7.77 -21.64
N GLU A 361 -30.12 -6.87 -20.89
CA GLU A 361 -28.85 -6.22 -21.24
C GLU A 361 -27.63 -7.14 -21.02
N LYS A 362 -27.84 -8.33 -20.44
CA LYS A 362 -26.77 -9.30 -20.15
C LYS A 362 -25.64 -8.72 -19.31
N ILE A 363 -25.99 -7.93 -18.30
CA ILE A 363 -25.02 -7.35 -17.38
C ILE A 363 -24.22 -8.45 -16.68
N GLN A 364 -22.91 -8.30 -16.67
CA GLN A 364 -21.98 -9.23 -16.02
C GLN A 364 -21.30 -8.64 -14.79
N VAL A 365 -21.20 -7.31 -14.74
CA VAL A 365 -20.52 -6.59 -13.65
C VAL A 365 -21.40 -5.44 -13.17
N ILE A 366 -21.64 -5.42 -11.87
CA ILE A 366 -22.34 -4.34 -11.17
C ILE A 366 -21.30 -3.61 -10.32
N PHE A 367 -20.93 -2.41 -10.72
CA PHE A 367 -20.16 -1.50 -9.90
C PHE A 367 -21.08 -0.70 -8.98
N THR A 368 -20.51 -0.17 -7.89
CA THR A 368 -21.22 0.77 -7.00
C THR A 368 -20.67 2.19 -7.16
N GLU A 369 -21.45 3.17 -6.71
CA GLU A 369 -21.08 4.59 -6.78
C GLU A 369 -19.71 4.86 -6.14
N SER A 370 -19.47 4.26 -4.98
CA SER A 370 -18.20 4.40 -4.26
C SER A 370 -16.99 3.89 -5.05
N GLN A 371 -17.17 2.99 -6.00
CA GLN A 371 -16.10 2.51 -6.89
C GLN A 371 -15.79 3.50 -8.01
N PHE A 372 -16.76 4.30 -8.48
CA PHE A 372 -16.62 5.23 -9.59
C PHE A 372 -16.26 6.65 -9.10
N LYS A 373 -14.98 6.93 -8.98
CA LYS A 373 -14.46 8.12 -8.29
C LYS A 373 -14.71 9.47 -8.98
N MET A 374 -14.98 9.48 -10.27
CA MET A 374 -15.18 10.70 -11.07
C MET A 374 -16.58 10.78 -11.70
N TYR A 375 -17.56 10.05 -11.17
CA TYR A 375 -18.90 9.96 -11.74
C TYR A 375 -19.58 11.32 -11.98
N LYS A 376 -19.32 12.31 -11.12
CA LYS A 376 -19.89 13.68 -11.19
C LYS A 376 -19.50 14.45 -12.45
N TYR A 377 -18.47 14.00 -13.18
CA TYR A 377 -17.97 14.69 -14.36
C TYR A 377 -18.49 14.07 -15.67
N TYR A 378 -19.26 13.00 -15.62
CA TYR A 378 -19.97 12.40 -16.73
C TYR A 378 -21.47 12.72 -16.63
N GLU A 379 -22.15 12.78 -17.78
CA GLU A 379 -23.60 13.02 -17.83
C GLU A 379 -24.39 11.74 -17.46
N ASN A 380 -23.87 10.58 -17.84
CA ASN A 380 -24.44 9.27 -17.58
C ASN A 380 -23.39 8.17 -17.75
N TRP A 381 -23.74 6.93 -17.38
CA TRP A 381 -22.84 5.79 -17.53
C TRP A 381 -22.55 5.44 -19.00
N GLN A 382 -23.49 5.72 -19.92
CA GLN A 382 -23.28 5.48 -21.34
C GLN A 382 -22.17 6.37 -21.91
N GLU A 383 -22.07 7.64 -21.50
CA GLU A 383 -20.96 8.52 -21.90
C GLU A 383 -19.60 7.93 -21.48
N TYR A 384 -19.51 7.38 -20.26
CA TYR A 384 -18.27 6.72 -19.82
C TYR A 384 -17.96 5.49 -20.69
N LYS A 385 -18.96 4.64 -20.98
CA LYS A 385 -18.80 3.45 -21.86
C LYS A 385 -18.36 3.84 -23.27
N ASP A 386 -18.96 4.87 -23.85
CA ASP A 386 -18.62 5.36 -25.17
C ASP A 386 -17.20 5.92 -25.23
N ASN A 387 -16.81 6.70 -24.22
CA ASN A 387 -15.44 7.20 -24.07
C ASN A 387 -14.43 6.06 -23.87
N PHE A 388 -14.78 5.07 -23.06
CA PHE A 388 -13.93 3.90 -22.81
C PHE A 388 -13.57 3.18 -24.12
N LYS A 389 -14.56 2.93 -24.97
CA LYS A 389 -14.35 2.31 -26.30
C LYS A 389 -13.64 3.25 -27.27
N LYS A 390 -14.11 4.50 -27.38
CA LYS A 390 -13.60 5.49 -28.34
C LYS A 390 -12.11 5.76 -28.15
N TYR A 391 -11.65 5.80 -26.90
CA TYR A 391 -10.27 6.12 -26.57
C TYR A 391 -9.43 4.88 -26.23
N ASN A 392 -9.93 3.67 -26.50
CA ASN A 392 -9.23 2.40 -26.23
C ASN A 392 -8.71 2.33 -24.79
N CYS A 393 -9.56 2.65 -23.83
CA CYS A 393 -9.22 2.54 -22.42
C CYS A 393 -9.06 1.07 -22.04
N LEU A 394 -8.25 0.81 -21.02
CA LEU A 394 -7.94 -0.55 -20.58
C LEU A 394 -8.60 -0.85 -19.23
N ALA A 395 -8.97 -2.10 -19.02
CA ALA A 395 -9.34 -2.65 -17.74
C ALA A 395 -8.22 -3.55 -17.22
N GLY A 396 -7.99 -3.52 -15.91
CA GLY A 396 -7.01 -4.38 -15.27
C GLY A 396 -7.43 -4.77 -13.86
N PHE A 397 -6.74 -5.75 -13.31
CA PHE A 397 -6.91 -6.16 -11.92
C PHE A 397 -5.56 -6.23 -11.21
N THR A 398 -5.55 -5.99 -9.90
CA THR A 398 -4.30 -5.93 -9.12
C THR A 398 -4.17 -7.08 -8.13
N ASN A 399 -5.24 -7.46 -7.47
CA ASN A 399 -5.26 -8.59 -6.54
C ASN A 399 -6.34 -9.57 -7.01
N LEU A 400 -5.96 -10.79 -7.17
CA LEU A 400 -6.85 -11.90 -7.48
C LEU A 400 -6.89 -12.83 -6.28
N GLU A 401 -8.04 -13.42 -5.98
CA GLU A 401 -8.17 -14.42 -4.93
C GLU A 401 -7.22 -15.59 -5.16
N GLU A 402 -6.40 -15.90 -4.17
CA GLU A 402 -5.39 -16.96 -4.27
C GLU A 402 -6.02 -18.33 -3.97
N ASP A 403 -5.65 -19.36 -4.74
CA ASP A 403 -6.10 -20.75 -4.49
C ASP A 403 -5.56 -21.27 -3.15
N ARG A 404 -4.38 -20.82 -2.75
CA ARG A 404 -3.71 -21.19 -1.50
C ARG A 404 -3.25 -19.96 -0.76
N ILE A 405 -3.91 -19.64 0.33
CA ILE A 405 -3.61 -18.45 1.14
C ILE A 405 -2.64 -18.83 2.26
N LYS A 406 -1.48 -18.18 2.30
CA LYS A 406 -0.49 -18.32 3.38
C LYS A 406 -1.01 -17.76 4.70
N ASN A 407 -0.39 -18.17 5.82
CA ASN A 407 -0.71 -17.59 7.12
C ASN A 407 -0.37 -16.10 7.18
N ALA A 408 -1.20 -15.37 7.89
CA ALA A 408 -1.04 -13.94 8.12
C ALA A 408 0.11 -13.64 9.10
N LYS A 409 0.51 -12.37 9.09
CA LYS A 409 1.42 -11.80 10.09
C LYS A 409 0.72 -10.61 10.70
N ILE A 410 0.56 -10.62 12.01
CA ILE A 410 0.10 -9.43 12.72
C ILE A 410 1.12 -8.30 12.60
N ASN A 411 0.69 -7.10 12.87
CA ASN A 411 1.55 -5.93 12.96
C ASN A 411 1.50 -5.33 14.39
N TYR A 412 2.32 -4.34 14.66
CA TYR A 412 2.37 -3.70 15.97
C TYR A 412 1.05 -2.98 16.33
N GLN A 413 0.29 -2.51 15.35
CA GLN A 413 -0.99 -1.83 15.58
C GLN A 413 -2.01 -2.78 16.21
N MET A 414 -2.07 -4.02 15.74
CA MET A 414 -2.92 -5.04 16.34
C MET A 414 -2.48 -5.39 17.76
N LEU A 415 -1.18 -5.49 18.03
CA LEU A 415 -0.67 -5.78 19.37
C LEU A 415 -0.92 -4.63 20.35
N GLN A 416 -0.76 -3.38 19.91
CA GLN A 416 -0.94 -2.22 20.79
C GLN A 416 -2.41 -1.94 21.15
N THR A 417 -3.37 -2.51 20.41
CA THR A 417 -4.80 -2.37 20.70
C THR A 417 -5.32 -3.43 21.66
N MET A 418 -4.52 -4.46 21.97
CA MET A 418 -4.85 -5.45 23.00
C MET A 418 -4.68 -4.83 24.39
N LEU A 419 -5.74 -4.87 25.18
CA LEU A 419 -5.73 -4.51 26.60
C LEU A 419 -5.48 -5.78 27.43
N ASP A 420 -4.99 -5.64 28.63
CA ASP A 420 -4.76 -6.76 29.59
C ASP A 420 -3.86 -7.87 29.04
N PHE A 421 -2.82 -7.48 28.30
CA PHE A 421 -1.90 -8.36 27.61
C PHE A 421 -0.62 -8.52 28.43
N GLU A 422 -0.33 -9.76 28.83
CA GLU A 422 0.84 -10.09 29.64
C GLU A 422 2.03 -10.61 28.78
N ASP A 423 3.22 -10.67 29.38
CA ASP A 423 4.43 -11.18 28.70
C ASP A 423 4.29 -12.63 28.23
N ASP A 424 3.53 -13.45 28.96
CA ASP A 424 3.26 -14.85 28.57
C ASP A 424 2.38 -14.96 27.35
N ASP A 425 1.40 -14.06 27.16
CA ASP A 425 0.58 -13.98 25.95
C ASP A 425 1.44 -13.61 24.75
N LEU A 426 2.32 -12.60 24.92
CA LEU A 426 3.25 -12.20 23.88
C LEU A 426 4.21 -13.34 23.50
N ASN A 427 4.75 -14.05 24.50
CA ASN A 427 5.60 -15.21 24.27
C ASN A 427 4.87 -16.32 23.52
N SER A 428 3.61 -16.60 23.86
CA SER A 428 2.76 -17.58 23.18
C SER A 428 2.54 -17.22 21.71
N ILE A 429 2.18 -15.97 21.41
CA ILE A 429 1.99 -15.48 20.03
C ILE A 429 3.32 -15.52 19.25
N ALA A 430 4.45 -15.16 19.90
CA ALA A 430 5.75 -15.09 19.26
C ALA A 430 6.38 -16.48 19.03
N GLN A 431 6.00 -17.49 19.80
CA GLN A 431 6.66 -18.81 19.83
C GLN A 431 6.83 -19.41 18.44
N LYS A 432 5.78 -19.42 17.63
CA LYS A 432 5.84 -19.94 16.25
C LYS A 432 6.88 -19.22 15.39
N SER A 433 6.99 -17.91 15.53
CA SER A 433 7.98 -17.10 14.79
C SER A 433 9.40 -17.35 15.29
N VAL A 434 9.56 -17.56 16.59
CA VAL A 434 10.84 -17.90 17.22
C VAL A 434 11.30 -19.29 16.78
N ASP A 435 10.41 -20.29 16.81
CA ASP A 435 10.70 -21.67 16.38
C ASP A 435 11.12 -21.71 14.91
N LYS A 436 10.43 -20.96 14.06
CA LYS A 436 10.78 -20.83 12.65
C LYS A 436 12.17 -20.21 12.46
N LEU A 437 12.51 -19.19 13.24
CA LEU A 437 13.84 -18.56 13.19
C LEU A 437 14.94 -19.52 13.67
N ASN A 438 14.70 -20.28 14.74
CA ASN A 438 15.64 -21.23 15.31
C ASN A 438 15.85 -22.44 14.39
N SER A 439 14.81 -22.90 13.73
CA SER A 439 14.84 -24.03 12.78
C SER A 439 15.21 -23.66 11.36
N LEU A 440 15.49 -22.38 11.06
CA LEU A 440 15.66 -21.87 9.70
C LEU A 440 16.74 -22.62 8.91
N THR A 441 17.83 -23.03 9.56
CA THR A 441 18.95 -23.75 8.93
C THR A 441 18.96 -25.26 9.24
N SER A 442 17.94 -25.78 9.92
CA SER A 442 17.91 -27.18 10.36
C SER A 442 17.66 -28.18 9.23
N SER A 443 17.10 -27.76 8.11
CA SER A 443 16.82 -28.61 6.95
C SER A 443 16.84 -27.81 5.65
N VAL A 444 17.08 -28.50 4.53
CA VAL A 444 16.99 -27.93 3.18
C VAL A 444 15.60 -27.34 2.94
N LYS A 445 14.54 -27.99 3.43
CA LYS A 445 13.17 -27.50 3.32
C LYS A 445 13.01 -26.12 3.99
N ASN A 446 13.50 -25.96 5.21
CA ASN A 446 13.39 -24.70 5.95
C ASN A 446 14.20 -23.58 5.27
N VAL A 447 15.37 -23.91 4.71
CA VAL A 447 16.16 -22.96 3.93
C VAL A 447 15.43 -22.55 2.66
N LYS A 448 14.84 -23.49 1.92
CA LYS A 448 13.99 -23.19 0.74
C LYS A 448 12.84 -22.27 1.12
N GLU A 449 12.12 -22.57 2.20
CA GLU A 449 11.04 -21.69 2.70
C GLU A 449 11.54 -20.29 3.06
N ALA A 450 12.74 -20.17 3.66
CA ALA A 450 13.34 -18.88 3.97
C ALA A 450 13.66 -18.05 2.72
N PHE A 451 14.03 -18.71 1.62
CA PHE A 451 14.19 -18.07 0.30
C PHE A 451 12.87 -17.81 -0.42
N GLY A 452 11.71 -18.15 0.17
CA GLY A 452 10.40 -17.94 -0.43
C GLY A 452 9.99 -19.03 -1.42
N ILE A 453 10.69 -20.17 -1.43
CA ILE A 453 10.31 -21.35 -2.22
C ILE A 453 9.27 -22.13 -1.40
N THR A 454 8.02 -21.82 -1.67
CA THR A 454 6.87 -22.37 -0.93
C THR A 454 5.75 -22.77 -1.91
N PRO A 455 4.81 -23.65 -1.52
CA PRO A 455 3.66 -23.98 -2.35
C PRO A 455 2.73 -22.79 -2.64
N TYR A 456 2.92 -21.67 -1.95
CA TYR A 456 2.14 -20.45 -2.10
C TYR A 456 2.79 -19.46 -3.09
N ASN A 457 4.04 -19.70 -3.53
CA ASN A 457 4.75 -18.82 -4.45
C ASN A 457 4.62 -19.36 -5.88
N ASN A 458 3.70 -18.77 -6.62
CA ASN A 458 3.49 -19.10 -8.04
C ASN A 458 4.46 -18.34 -8.97
N ASN A 459 5.16 -17.31 -8.46
CA ASN A 459 6.05 -16.43 -9.20
C ASN A 459 7.48 -16.50 -8.65
N MET A 460 8.13 -17.65 -8.81
CA MET A 460 9.51 -17.84 -8.35
C MET A 460 10.50 -17.12 -9.26
N THR A 461 11.44 -16.38 -8.65
CA THR A 461 12.59 -15.80 -9.36
C THR A 461 13.49 -16.89 -9.92
N TYR A 462 14.35 -16.58 -10.89
CA TYR A 462 15.32 -17.53 -11.46
C TYR A 462 16.20 -18.17 -10.37
N LEU A 463 16.64 -17.38 -9.37
CA LEU A 463 17.40 -17.92 -8.25
C LEU A 463 16.60 -18.93 -7.44
N GLN A 464 15.34 -18.65 -7.15
CA GLN A 464 14.46 -19.58 -6.43
C GLN A 464 14.21 -20.86 -7.23
N GLN A 465 13.98 -20.74 -8.53
CA GLN A 465 13.86 -21.89 -9.43
C GLN A 465 15.15 -22.72 -9.47
N ALA A 466 16.32 -22.07 -9.58
CA ALA A 466 17.61 -22.75 -9.58
C ALA A 466 17.86 -23.51 -8.26
N ILE A 467 17.54 -22.92 -7.10
CA ILE A 467 17.65 -23.57 -5.79
C ILE A 467 16.66 -24.75 -5.69
N ASP A 468 15.45 -24.61 -6.25
CA ASP A 468 14.46 -25.68 -6.20
C ASP A 468 14.88 -26.88 -7.04
N LEU A 469 15.40 -26.63 -8.24
CA LEU A 469 15.92 -27.66 -9.16
C LEU A 469 17.21 -28.31 -8.64
N TYR A 470 18.13 -27.53 -8.10
CA TYR A 470 19.43 -28.01 -7.63
C TYR A 470 19.75 -27.50 -6.22
N PRO A 471 19.24 -28.15 -5.17
CA PRO A 471 19.41 -27.70 -3.78
C PRO A 471 20.87 -27.60 -3.31
N ASN A 472 21.83 -28.29 -3.97
CA ASN A 472 23.23 -28.17 -3.62
C ASN A 472 23.83 -26.77 -3.85
N LEU A 473 23.14 -25.90 -4.62
CA LEU A 473 23.48 -24.47 -4.69
C LEU A 473 23.48 -23.77 -3.32
N LEU A 474 22.77 -24.31 -2.33
CA LEU A 474 22.78 -23.77 -0.96
C LEU A 474 24.15 -23.84 -0.29
N ASN A 475 25.10 -24.61 -0.84
CA ASN A 475 26.49 -24.65 -0.40
C ASN A 475 27.34 -23.49 -0.93
N ASP A 476 26.84 -22.77 -1.92
CA ASP A 476 27.52 -21.61 -2.50
C ASP A 476 27.67 -20.47 -1.49
N GLU A 477 28.81 -19.77 -1.53
CA GLU A 477 29.13 -18.73 -0.55
C GLU A 477 28.20 -17.52 -0.66
N TYR A 478 27.80 -17.12 -1.85
CA TYR A 478 26.84 -16.05 -2.07
C TYR A 478 25.48 -16.40 -1.45
N LEU A 479 25.01 -17.63 -1.61
CA LEU A 479 23.74 -18.05 -1.02
C LEU A 479 23.78 -18.15 0.50
N LYS A 480 24.93 -18.52 1.08
CA LYS A 480 25.12 -18.45 2.54
C LYS A 480 25.04 -17.02 3.08
N ILE A 481 25.64 -16.06 2.36
CA ILE A 481 25.51 -14.64 2.70
C ILE A 481 24.04 -14.19 2.59
N ARG A 482 23.34 -14.53 1.52
CA ARG A 482 21.92 -14.21 1.32
C ARG A 482 21.04 -14.82 2.41
N LEU A 483 21.32 -16.06 2.84
CA LEU A 483 20.59 -16.71 3.93
C LEU A 483 20.78 -15.97 5.26
N ARG A 484 22.01 -15.53 5.56
CA ARG A 484 22.32 -14.71 6.74
C ARG A 484 21.55 -13.37 6.70
N ASP A 485 21.50 -12.71 5.55
CA ASP A 485 20.78 -11.46 5.37
C ASP A 485 19.26 -11.68 5.53
N THR A 486 18.74 -12.79 5.01
CA THR A 486 17.33 -13.19 5.19
C THR A 486 17.02 -13.43 6.67
N LYS A 487 17.89 -14.15 7.39
CA LYS A 487 17.75 -14.35 8.85
C LYS A 487 17.73 -13.01 9.60
N ASN A 488 18.65 -12.10 9.30
CA ASN A 488 18.72 -10.78 9.90
C ASN A 488 17.46 -9.94 9.58
N SER A 489 16.93 -10.06 8.39
CA SER A 489 15.68 -9.40 7.98
C SER A 489 14.49 -9.95 8.78
N LEU A 490 14.39 -11.27 8.97
CA LEU A 490 13.35 -11.90 9.79
C LEU A 490 13.43 -11.45 11.25
N ILE A 491 14.65 -11.42 11.84
CA ILE A 491 14.86 -10.91 13.20
C ILE A 491 14.33 -9.47 13.33
N LYS A 492 14.66 -8.60 12.38
CA LYS A 492 14.15 -7.21 12.38
C LYS A 492 12.63 -7.15 12.31
N LYS A 493 12.02 -7.99 11.47
CA LYS A 493 10.55 -8.07 11.33
C LYS A 493 9.89 -8.54 12.62
N TYR A 494 10.39 -9.59 13.24
CA TYR A 494 9.84 -10.11 14.50
C TYR A 494 10.02 -9.14 15.67
N LYS A 495 11.18 -8.47 15.76
CA LYS A 495 11.41 -7.38 16.72
C LYS A 495 10.50 -6.16 16.51
N SER A 496 9.92 -5.98 15.33
CA SER A 496 8.92 -4.94 15.04
C SER A 496 7.48 -5.42 15.20
N GLY A 497 7.24 -6.56 15.87
CA GLY A 497 5.91 -7.09 16.13
C GLY A 497 5.23 -7.76 14.93
N LYS A 498 5.98 -8.06 13.85
CA LYS A 498 5.42 -8.77 12.67
C LYS A 498 5.49 -10.28 12.88
N LEU A 499 4.63 -10.81 13.74
CA LEU A 499 4.60 -12.21 14.16
C LEU A 499 3.65 -13.04 13.30
N GLU A 500 4.00 -14.31 13.05
CA GLU A 500 3.15 -15.25 12.31
C GLU A 500 2.05 -15.80 13.21
N VAL A 501 0.80 -15.71 12.76
CA VAL A 501 -0.38 -16.19 13.47
C VAL A 501 -1.17 -17.20 12.64
N LYS A 502 -2.14 -17.89 13.27
CA LYS A 502 -3.10 -18.78 12.59
C LYS A 502 -4.22 -17.95 11.94
N GLY A 503 -3.87 -17.00 11.13
CA GLY A 503 -4.82 -16.15 10.43
C GLY A 503 -4.56 -16.15 8.93
N LYS A 504 -5.42 -15.54 8.17
CA LYS A 504 -5.32 -15.38 6.72
C LYS A 504 -5.57 -13.94 6.32
N TYR A 505 -4.88 -13.50 5.27
CA TYR A 505 -5.26 -12.27 4.57
C TYR A 505 -6.21 -12.68 3.45
N THR A 506 -7.43 -12.20 3.50
CA THR A 506 -8.42 -12.47 2.46
C THR A 506 -9.27 -11.24 2.18
N PHE A 507 -10.14 -11.32 1.18
CA PHE A 507 -11.09 -10.26 0.88
C PHE A 507 -12.20 -10.24 1.92
N LEU A 508 -12.74 -9.06 2.16
CA LEU A 508 -13.94 -8.86 2.93
C LEU A 508 -15.04 -8.38 1.99
N LEU A 509 -16.19 -9.05 2.06
CA LEU A 509 -17.35 -8.75 1.23
C LEU A 509 -18.59 -8.56 2.12
N PRO A 510 -19.53 -7.71 1.72
CA PRO A 510 -20.84 -7.66 2.35
C PRO A 510 -21.64 -8.94 2.07
N ASP A 511 -22.73 -9.13 2.78
CA ASP A 511 -23.74 -10.13 2.42
C ASP A 511 -24.39 -9.74 1.09
N PHE A 512 -23.88 -10.26 -0.02
CA PHE A 512 -24.40 -9.97 -1.35
C PHE A 512 -25.82 -10.46 -1.59
N TYR A 513 -26.27 -11.46 -0.83
CA TYR A 513 -27.66 -11.89 -0.89
C TYR A 513 -28.57 -10.78 -0.33
N ALA A 514 -28.19 -10.17 0.78
CA ALA A 514 -28.89 -9.00 1.32
C ALA A 514 -28.87 -7.81 0.34
N CYS A 515 -27.74 -7.59 -0.32
CA CYS A 515 -27.65 -6.53 -1.35
C CYS A 515 -28.65 -6.79 -2.50
N CYS A 516 -28.80 -8.02 -2.95
CA CYS A 516 -29.75 -8.38 -4.00
C CYS A 516 -31.21 -8.26 -3.52
N GLU A 517 -31.53 -8.61 -2.26
CA GLU A 517 -32.84 -8.36 -1.67
C GLU A 517 -33.17 -6.86 -1.68
N HIS A 518 -32.19 -6.03 -1.36
CA HIS A 518 -32.36 -4.58 -1.41
C HIS A 518 -32.56 -4.06 -2.86
N TRP A 519 -31.64 -4.40 -3.75
CA TRP A 519 -31.63 -3.84 -5.09
C TRP A 519 -32.72 -4.38 -6.03
N PHE A 520 -33.02 -5.68 -5.99
CA PHE A 520 -33.96 -6.31 -6.91
C PHE A 520 -35.34 -6.61 -6.33
N MET A 521 -35.47 -6.64 -5.00
CA MET A 521 -36.75 -6.84 -4.32
C MET A 521 -37.28 -5.58 -3.63
N GLY A 522 -36.47 -4.50 -3.57
CA GLY A 522 -36.86 -3.24 -2.93
C GLY A 522 -37.00 -3.32 -1.42
N ILE A 523 -36.35 -4.28 -0.77
CA ILE A 523 -36.43 -4.45 0.70
C ILE A 523 -35.48 -3.45 1.35
N GLU A 524 -36.01 -2.52 2.14
CA GLU A 524 -35.20 -1.51 2.84
C GLU A 524 -34.29 -2.13 3.90
N VAL A 525 -34.78 -3.11 4.65
CA VAL A 525 -34.02 -3.86 5.66
C VAL A 525 -34.00 -5.33 5.25
N PRO A 526 -33.03 -5.73 4.43
CA PRO A 526 -32.96 -7.08 3.91
C PRO A 526 -32.62 -8.10 5.00
N ASN A 527 -33.08 -9.33 4.83
CA ASN A 527 -32.78 -10.41 5.75
C ASN A 527 -31.39 -10.97 5.57
N GLY A 528 -30.91 -11.08 4.34
CA GLY A 528 -29.64 -11.70 4.03
C GLY A 528 -29.51 -13.16 4.45
N LEU A 529 -28.29 -13.67 4.42
CA LEU A 529 -27.98 -15.02 4.88
C LEU A 529 -27.27 -15.06 6.24
N LEU A 530 -26.79 -13.92 6.71
CA LEU A 530 -26.02 -13.80 7.94
C LEU A 530 -26.81 -13.01 9.00
N GLU A 531 -26.79 -13.49 10.23
CA GLU A 531 -27.39 -12.83 11.38
C GLU A 531 -26.38 -11.85 12.04
N ASP A 532 -26.88 -11.07 13.01
CA ASP A 532 -26.02 -10.19 13.81
C ASP A 532 -24.90 -11.00 14.51
N GLY A 533 -23.67 -10.49 14.47
CA GLY A 533 -22.48 -11.17 15.02
C GLY A 533 -21.98 -12.37 14.24
N GLU A 534 -22.52 -12.64 13.05
CA GLU A 534 -22.09 -13.76 12.20
C GLU A 534 -21.25 -13.30 11.01
N VAL A 535 -20.31 -14.16 10.62
CA VAL A 535 -19.56 -14.09 9.35
C VAL A 535 -19.53 -15.46 8.70
N TYR A 536 -19.35 -15.50 7.38
CA TYR A 536 -19.07 -16.72 6.66
C TYR A 536 -17.65 -16.66 6.08
N CYS A 537 -16.81 -17.65 6.41
CA CYS A 537 -15.49 -17.81 5.83
C CYS A 537 -15.13 -19.28 5.66
N SER A 538 -15.14 -19.75 4.41
CA SER A 538 -14.86 -21.15 4.05
C SER A 538 -13.41 -21.58 4.37
N LEU A 539 -12.47 -20.63 4.53
CA LEU A 539 -11.07 -20.90 4.90
C LEU A 539 -10.91 -21.48 6.31
N PHE A 540 -11.88 -21.25 7.19
CA PHE A 540 -11.82 -21.60 8.61
C PHE A 540 -12.95 -22.53 9.06
N ARG A 541 -13.28 -23.52 8.25
CA ARG A 541 -14.35 -24.50 8.57
C ARG A 541 -14.14 -25.29 9.88
N LYS A 542 -12.96 -25.18 10.50
CA LYS A 542 -12.63 -25.80 11.80
C LYS A 542 -12.64 -24.80 12.96
N SER A 543 -12.93 -23.54 12.71
CA SER A 543 -12.96 -22.49 13.72
C SER A 543 -14.37 -21.93 13.82
N SER A 544 -14.96 -22.00 15.01
CA SER A 544 -16.31 -21.49 15.30
C SER A 544 -16.36 -19.98 15.45
N GLU A 545 -15.22 -19.36 15.74
CA GLU A 545 -15.08 -17.93 15.93
C GLU A 545 -13.86 -17.40 15.19
N LEU A 546 -13.98 -16.19 14.67
CA LEU A 546 -12.92 -15.47 13.96
C LEU A 546 -12.80 -14.06 14.52
N ASP A 547 -11.57 -13.63 14.82
CA ASP A 547 -11.25 -12.23 15.05
C ASP A 547 -11.02 -11.57 13.70
N CYS A 548 -11.95 -10.71 13.29
CA CYS A 548 -11.97 -10.05 11.99
C CYS A 548 -11.31 -8.68 12.09
N LEU A 549 -10.05 -8.58 11.69
CA LEU A 549 -9.25 -7.38 11.83
C LEU A 549 -9.10 -6.65 10.51
N ARG A 550 -9.23 -5.34 10.56
CA ARG A 550 -9.09 -4.43 9.45
C ARG A 550 -7.89 -3.49 9.65
N SER A 551 -7.22 -3.09 8.58
CA SER A 551 -6.18 -2.07 8.62
C SER A 551 -6.53 -0.88 7.72
N PRO A 552 -6.43 0.38 8.21
CA PRO A 552 -5.96 0.76 9.56
C PRO A 552 -7.01 0.52 10.63
N HIS A 553 -6.57 0.20 11.85
CA HIS A 553 -7.45 0.21 13.03
C HIS A 553 -7.91 1.64 13.34
N LEU A 554 -9.19 1.80 13.64
CA LEU A 554 -9.76 3.08 14.05
C LEU A 554 -9.52 3.32 15.55
N TYR A 555 -9.71 2.27 16.35
CA TYR A 555 -9.51 2.29 17.79
C TYR A 555 -9.04 0.92 18.28
N ILE A 556 -9.57 0.39 19.38
CA ILE A 556 -9.25 -0.91 19.98
C ILE A 556 -10.22 -2.01 19.52
N GLU A 557 -10.62 -1.97 18.27
CA GLU A 557 -11.57 -2.92 17.71
C GLU A 557 -10.92 -4.29 17.46
N HIS A 558 -11.51 -5.32 18.08
CA HIS A 558 -11.28 -6.74 17.83
C HIS A 558 -12.64 -7.43 17.70
N PRO A 559 -13.32 -7.31 16.56
CA PRO A 559 -14.65 -7.86 16.37
C PRO A 559 -14.58 -9.37 16.18
N VAL A 560 -14.68 -10.11 17.26
CA VAL A 560 -14.83 -11.57 17.23
C VAL A 560 -16.24 -11.91 16.74
N ARG A 561 -16.33 -12.74 15.69
CA ARG A 561 -17.56 -13.12 15.03
C ARG A 561 -17.70 -14.63 14.93
N LYS A 562 -18.93 -15.10 15.06
CA LYS A 562 -19.27 -16.50 14.85
C LYS A 562 -19.11 -16.86 13.36
N ASN A 563 -18.28 -17.84 13.06
CA ASN A 563 -18.10 -18.32 11.70
C ASN A 563 -19.14 -19.40 11.38
N VAL A 564 -20.14 -19.06 10.58
CA VAL A 564 -21.21 -20.00 10.19
C VAL A 564 -20.76 -21.03 9.15
N ALA A 565 -19.57 -20.90 8.57
CA ALA A 565 -18.94 -21.93 7.77
C ALA A 565 -18.35 -23.08 8.62
N TYR A 566 -18.39 -22.99 9.95
CA TYR A 566 -17.86 -24.00 10.86
C TYR A 566 -18.62 -25.32 10.71
N CYS A 567 -17.88 -26.40 10.46
CA CYS A 567 -18.38 -27.77 10.40
C CYS A 567 -17.87 -28.54 11.62
N GLY A 568 -18.65 -28.56 12.71
CA GLY A 568 -18.38 -29.41 13.87
C GLY A 568 -18.62 -30.90 13.56
N SER A 569 -18.29 -31.77 14.53
CA SER A 569 -18.45 -33.22 14.39
C SER A 569 -19.91 -33.65 14.30
N TYR A 570 -20.83 -32.81 14.76
CA TYR A 570 -22.29 -33.05 14.73
C TYR A 570 -22.96 -31.72 14.34
N ILE A 571 -23.65 -31.71 13.19
CA ILE A 571 -24.51 -30.62 12.74
C ILE A 571 -25.93 -31.18 12.55
N THR A 572 -26.94 -30.41 12.93
CA THR A 572 -28.34 -30.71 12.72
C THR A 572 -28.70 -30.60 11.23
N ASP A 573 -29.79 -31.25 10.80
CA ASP A 573 -30.24 -31.16 9.40
C ASP A 573 -30.54 -29.70 9.00
N ARG A 574 -31.11 -28.90 9.90
CA ARG A 574 -31.37 -27.48 9.69
C ARG A 574 -30.08 -26.66 9.51
N GLU A 575 -29.05 -26.94 10.29
CA GLU A 575 -27.73 -26.28 10.14
C GLU A 575 -27.08 -26.70 8.84
N ARG A 576 -27.26 -27.94 8.41
CA ARG A 576 -26.76 -28.42 7.13
C ARG A 576 -27.43 -27.72 5.95
N GLU A 577 -28.77 -27.63 5.94
CA GLU A 577 -29.51 -26.88 4.92
C GLU A 577 -29.06 -25.42 4.84
N ARG A 578 -28.84 -24.78 5.99
CA ARG A 578 -28.35 -23.42 6.04
C ARG A 578 -26.94 -23.32 5.46
N LEU A 579 -26.05 -24.23 5.82
CA LEU A 579 -24.68 -24.27 5.32
C LEU A 579 -24.64 -24.51 3.80
N ASP A 580 -25.46 -25.43 3.29
CA ASP A 580 -25.58 -25.71 1.84
C ASP A 580 -26.04 -24.45 1.09
N LYS A 581 -26.99 -23.69 1.66
CA LYS A 581 -27.42 -22.39 1.11
C LYS A 581 -26.32 -21.36 1.12
N LEU A 582 -25.55 -21.24 2.22
CA LEU A 582 -24.40 -20.35 2.34
C LEU A 582 -23.30 -20.75 1.35
N ASP A 583 -22.98 -22.03 1.25
CA ASP A 583 -21.98 -22.56 0.32
C ASP A 583 -22.38 -22.32 -1.14
N LYS A 584 -23.68 -22.38 -1.47
CA LYS A 584 -24.18 -22.05 -2.81
C LYS A 584 -23.92 -20.57 -3.18
N TRP A 585 -24.22 -19.65 -2.26
CA TRP A 585 -24.19 -18.23 -2.57
C TRP A 585 -22.84 -17.55 -2.27
N PHE A 586 -22.06 -18.09 -1.34
CA PHE A 586 -20.76 -17.53 -0.90
C PHE A 586 -19.59 -18.49 -1.26
N ASP A 587 -19.59 -18.99 -2.48
CA ASP A 587 -18.59 -19.99 -2.96
C ASP A 587 -17.24 -19.35 -3.29
N THR A 588 -16.70 -18.55 -2.36
CA THR A 588 -15.35 -17.97 -2.48
C THR A 588 -14.59 -18.07 -1.15
N LYS A 589 -13.34 -17.61 -1.13
CA LYS A 589 -12.49 -17.62 0.07
C LYS A 589 -12.51 -16.30 0.83
N ALA A 590 -13.45 -15.43 0.52
CA ALA A 590 -13.65 -14.18 1.23
C ALA A 590 -14.24 -14.38 2.63
N VAL A 591 -14.18 -13.36 3.45
CA VAL A 591 -15.04 -13.22 4.63
C VAL A 591 -16.25 -12.41 4.22
N TYR A 592 -17.44 -12.97 4.39
CA TYR A 592 -18.71 -12.28 4.18
C TYR A 592 -19.25 -11.81 5.52
N THR A 593 -19.69 -10.55 5.58
CA THR A 593 -20.18 -9.91 6.82
C THR A 593 -21.66 -9.63 6.76
N SER A 594 -22.33 -9.74 7.90
CA SER A 594 -23.76 -9.49 8.01
C SER A 594 -24.10 -8.01 7.83
N SER A 595 -25.15 -7.72 7.07
CA SER A 595 -25.74 -6.37 6.97
C SER A 595 -26.47 -5.95 8.26
N LYS A 596 -26.76 -6.89 9.17
CA LYS A 596 -27.40 -6.65 10.46
C LYS A 596 -26.41 -6.35 11.59
N ASP A 597 -25.14 -6.74 11.42
CA ASP A 597 -24.11 -6.56 12.46
C ASP A 597 -23.74 -5.08 12.64
N LEU A 598 -24.17 -4.52 13.76
CA LEU A 598 -23.96 -3.11 14.07
C LEU A 598 -22.48 -2.73 14.12
N ILE A 599 -21.62 -3.58 14.66
CA ILE A 599 -20.18 -3.29 14.76
C ILE A 599 -19.55 -3.30 13.37
N SER A 600 -19.84 -4.30 12.54
CA SER A 600 -19.38 -4.33 11.15
C SER A 600 -19.84 -3.11 10.37
N ARG A 601 -21.09 -2.66 10.58
CA ARG A 601 -21.65 -1.45 9.97
C ARG A 601 -20.90 -0.19 10.42
N ILE A 602 -20.68 -0.01 11.74
CA ILE A 602 -20.01 1.18 12.30
C ILE A 602 -18.53 1.22 11.91
N LEU A 603 -17.85 0.08 11.91
CA LEU A 603 -16.46 -0.01 11.54
C LEU A 603 -16.22 0.11 10.02
N GLN A 604 -17.27 0.13 9.22
CA GLN A 604 -17.23 0.21 7.76
C GLN A 604 -16.19 -0.76 7.19
N PHE A 605 -16.47 -2.04 7.29
CA PHE A 605 -15.67 -3.04 6.63
C PHE A 605 -15.67 -2.77 5.13
N ASP A 606 -14.61 -2.17 4.60
CA ASP A 606 -14.46 -1.89 3.18
C ASP A 606 -13.63 -2.96 2.47
N GLU A 607 -13.58 -2.88 1.15
CA GLU A 607 -12.89 -3.84 0.28
C GLU A 607 -11.38 -3.99 0.55
N TYR A 608 -10.79 -3.12 1.34
CA TYR A 608 -9.36 -3.16 1.67
C TYR A 608 -9.01 -4.07 2.83
N ILE A 609 -9.98 -4.72 3.43
CA ILE A 609 -9.76 -5.58 4.57
C ILE A 609 -9.19 -6.92 4.13
N ARG A 610 -8.12 -7.32 4.80
CA ARG A 610 -7.34 -8.50 4.42
C ARG A 610 -7.07 -9.45 5.58
N HIS A 611 -7.79 -9.32 6.71
CA HIS A 611 -7.44 -10.06 7.91
C HIS A 611 -8.66 -10.75 8.51
N ALA A 612 -8.65 -12.07 8.49
CA ALA A 612 -9.39 -12.90 9.42
C ALA A 612 -8.36 -13.72 10.20
N LEU A 613 -8.36 -13.61 11.51
CA LEU A 613 -7.46 -14.35 12.41
C LEU A 613 -8.13 -15.61 12.94
#